data_72d93f4e4f0ae2452843611315f4d2b4
#
_entry.id   72d93f4e4f0ae2452843611315f4d2b4
#
_cell.length_a   1.000
_cell.length_b   1.000
_cell.length_c   1.000
_cell.angle_alpha   90.00
_cell.angle_beta   90.00
_cell.angle_gamma   90.00
#
_symmetry.space_group_name_H-M   'P 1'
#
loop_
_entity.id
_entity.type
_entity.pdbx_description
1 polymer ?
#
loop_
_entity_poly.entity_id
_entity_poly.type
_entity_poly.pdbx_seq_one_letter_code
_entity_poly.pdbx_strand_id
1 'polypeptide(L)'
;MTKYILASASPRRVEILGKLGFEFSTEPSEAEEKLKKDFNGLAPREKVEELSFIKAADVAEHLILTKETKEGEAYIVIGADTVVAADNQILEKPKDREDARRMIEALQGRSHDVYTGVTLIYIPESVQGHKGLKAEDKYLQLFKILENQMNEEKGEELSEIGSLIDGLLKENRIIVRTFSEKTEVSVYPMNEAEIESYISTLEPYDKAGGYAIQGRFSAYIEKINGDYSNVVGLPAGRLYREIKEVYKCTKNLLKTI
;
A
#
# COMPACT_ATOMS: atom_id res chain seq x y z
N MET A 1 -3.46 19.56 -14.75
CA MET A 1 -2.68 18.34 -15.12
C MET A 1 -2.56 17.46 -13.88
N THR A 2 -2.74 16.13 -14.00
CA THR A 2 -2.64 15.25 -12.82
C THR A 2 -1.20 14.78 -12.61
N LYS A 3 -0.68 14.96 -11.42
CA LYS A 3 0.62 14.46 -10.96
C LYS A 3 0.45 13.18 -10.15
N TYR A 4 1.39 12.27 -10.25
CA TYR A 4 1.41 11.03 -9.47
C TYR A 4 2.52 11.08 -8.45
N ILE A 5 2.25 10.60 -7.24
CA ILE A 5 3.22 10.50 -6.16
C ILE A 5 3.16 9.10 -5.58
N LEU A 6 4.29 8.41 -5.57
CA LEU A 6 4.42 7.10 -4.96
C LEU A 6 4.90 7.25 -3.52
N ALA A 7 4.04 6.94 -2.55
CA ALA A 7 4.32 6.97 -1.12
C ALA A 7 5.17 5.77 -0.67
N SER A 8 6.30 5.53 -1.32
CA SER A 8 7.15 4.37 -1.06
C SER A 8 8.59 4.61 -1.48
N ALA A 9 9.55 4.12 -0.66
CA ALA A 9 10.97 4.07 -0.98
C ALA A 9 11.37 2.80 -1.77
N SER A 10 10.44 1.87 -2.03
CA SER A 10 10.75 0.58 -2.64
C SER A 10 11.20 0.72 -4.10
N PRO A 11 12.45 0.37 -4.46
CA PRO A 11 12.93 0.44 -5.85
C PRO A 11 12.10 -0.42 -6.82
N ARG A 12 11.58 -1.54 -6.32
CA ARG A 12 10.74 -2.46 -7.11
C ARG A 12 9.42 -1.82 -7.50
N ARG A 13 8.77 -1.08 -6.58
CA ARG A 13 7.53 -0.34 -6.87
C ARG A 13 7.77 0.81 -7.84
N VAL A 14 8.89 1.50 -7.70
CA VAL A 14 9.35 2.55 -8.64
C VAL A 14 9.50 1.97 -10.05
N GLU A 15 10.17 0.82 -10.18
CA GLU A 15 10.35 0.15 -11.46
C GLU A 15 9.02 -0.26 -12.10
N ILE A 16 8.11 -0.87 -11.33
CA ILE A 16 6.79 -1.29 -11.83
C ILE A 16 5.97 -0.08 -12.30
N LEU A 17 5.90 0.98 -11.51
CA LEU A 17 5.14 2.18 -11.86
C LEU A 17 5.72 2.88 -13.09
N GLY A 18 7.05 2.92 -13.21
CA GLY A 18 7.74 3.45 -14.40
C GLY A 18 7.45 2.65 -15.67
N LYS A 19 7.37 1.32 -15.58
CA LYS A 19 6.98 0.45 -16.72
C LYS A 19 5.55 0.68 -17.19
N LEU A 20 4.66 1.21 -16.35
CA LEU A 20 3.31 1.60 -16.74
C LEU A 20 3.26 2.92 -17.53
N GLY A 21 4.39 3.62 -17.67
CA GLY A 21 4.49 4.88 -18.42
C GLY A 21 3.95 6.10 -17.68
N PHE A 22 3.77 6.03 -16.37
CA PHE A 22 3.41 7.20 -15.56
C PHE A 22 4.65 8.05 -15.28
N GLU A 23 4.48 9.38 -15.40
CA GLU A 23 5.43 10.33 -14.83
C GLU A 23 5.04 10.57 -13.37
N PHE A 24 5.93 10.27 -12.44
CA PHE A 24 5.65 10.36 -11.00
C PHE A 24 6.88 10.82 -10.22
N SER A 25 6.63 11.33 -9.02
CA SER A 25 7.65 11.53 -8.00
C SER A 25 7.50 10.48 -6.88
N THR A 26 8.54 10.34 -6.06
CA THR A 26 8.51 9.47 -4.88
C THR A 26 8.62 10.33 -3.62
N GLU A 27 7.76 10.04 -2.65
CA GLU A 27 7.78 10.64 -1.32
C GLU A 27 7.51 9.53 -0.31
N PRO A 28 8.55 8.92 0.29
CA PRO A 28 8.38 7.84 1.24
C PRO A 28 7.61 8.30 2.49
N SER A 29 6.59 7.53 2.88
CA SER A 29 5.88 7.74 4.15
C SER A 29 6.66 7.13 5.30
N GLU A 30 6.70 7.84 6.43
CA GLU A 30 7.23 7.39 7.72
C GLU A 30 6.10 7.06 8.72
N ALA A 31 4.84 7.10 8.29
CA ALA A 31 3.69 7.00 9.19
C ALA A 31 3.62 5.66 9.92
N GLU A 32 4.03 4.56 9.30
CA GLU A 32 4.05 3.24 9.93
C GLU A 32 4.95 3.21 11.17
N GLU A 33 6.10 3.90 11.12
CA GLU A 33 7.04 3.99 12.26
C GLU A 33 6.52 4.95 13.35
N LYS A 34 5.78 5.99 12.95
CA LYS A 34 5.21 7.00 13.84
C LYS A 34 3.95 6.53 14.56
N LEU A 35 3.16 5.69 13.90
CA LEU A 35 1.94 5.12 14.44
C LEU A 35 2.28 3.92 15.33
N LYS A 36 2.10 4.09 16.63
CA LYS A 36 2.19 2.99 17.62
C LYS A 36 0.96 2.06 17.56
N LYS A 37 0.37 1.88 16.36
CA LYS A 37 -0.79 1.02 16.17
C LYS A 37 -0.31 -0.43 16.08
N ASP A 38 -0.99 -1.32 16.81
CA ASP A 38 -0.74 -2.75 16.72
C ASP A 38 -1.57 -3.34 15.57
N PHE A 39 -0.87 -3.84 14.56
CA PHE A 39 -1.47 -4.52 13.42
C PHE A 39 -1.45 -6.05 13.57
N ASN A 40 -1.10 -6.54 14.76
CA ASN A 40 -1.15 -7.96 15.07
C ASN A 40 -2.62 -8.43 15.15
N GLY A 41 -2.87 -9.60 14.57
CA GLY A 41 -4.20 -10.21 14.58
C GLY A 41 -5.11 -9.80 13.41
N LEU A 42 -4.72 -8.84 12.59
CA LEU A 42 -5.42 -8.56 11.34
C LEU A 42 -5.20 -9.70 10.33
N ALA A 43 -6.22 -10.01 9.52
CA ALA A 43 -6.04 -10.89 8.38
C ALA A 43 -5.05 -10.28 7.38
N PRO A 44 -4.30 -11.08 6.58
CA PRO A 44 -3.30 -10.57 5.65
C PRO A 44 -3.82 -9.48 4.71
N ARG A 45 -5.05 -9.65 4.22
CA ARG A 45 -5.74 -8.67 3.37
C ARG A 45 -5.98 -7.35 4.09
N GLU A 46 -6.56 -7.40 5.28
CA GLU A 46 -6.88 -6.23 6.09
C GLU A 46 -5.61 -5.44 6.43
N LYS A 47 -4.54 -6.15 6.81
CA LYS A 47 -3.26 -5.53 7.15
C LYS A 47 -2.67 -4.74 5.99
N VAL A 48 -2.62 -5.30 4.78
CA VAL A 48 -2.03 -4.60 3.63
C VAL A 48 -2.91 -3.44 3.14
N GLU A 49 -4.23 -3.57 3.21
CA GLU A 49 -5.16 -2.49 2.88
C GLU A 49 -4.98 -1.33 3.85
N GLU A 50 -4.90 -1.60 5.16
CA GLU A 50 -4.68 -0.57 6.16
C GLU A 50 -3.31 0.10 6.06
N LEU A 51 -2.23 -0.67 5.92
CA LEU A 51 -0.89 -0.12 5.80
C LEU A 51 -0.71 0.69 4.50
N SER A 52 -1.28 0.24 3.39
CA SER A 52 -1.25 1.00 2.14
C SER A 52 -1.96 2.34 2.26
N PHE A 53 -3.09 2.32 2.99
CA PHE A 53 -3.89 3.50 3.27
C PHE A 53 -3.13 4.51 4.14
N ILE A 54 -2.54 4.06 5.26
CA ILE A 54 -1.74 4.88 6.16
C ILE A 54 -0.62 5.60 5.39
N LYS A 55 0.09 4.86 4.52
CA LYS A 55 1.18 5.42 3.71
C LYS A 55 0.69 6.46 2.69
N ALA A 56 -0.44 6.22 2.04
CA ALA A 56 -1.01 7.19 1.11
C ALA A 56 -1.53 8.44 1.83
N ALA A 57 -2.17 8.27 2.98
CA ALA A 57 -2.76 9.34 3.76
C ALA A 57 -1.70 10.30 4.33
N ASP A 58 -0.58 9.78 4.84
CA ASP A 58 0.55 10.56 5.35
C ASP A 58 1.08 11.54 4.29
N VAL A 59 1.35 11.03 3.09
CA VAL A 59 1.86 11.86 1.98
C VAL A 59 0.78 12.81 1.45
N ALA A 60 -0.47 12.37 1.34
CA ALA A 60 -1.56 13.24 0.90
C ALA A 60 -1.81 14.39 1.86
N GLU A 61 -1.74 14.14 3.17
CA GLU A 61 -1.84 15.16 4.20
C GLU A 61 -0.69 16.16 4.11
N HIS A 62 0.56 15.67 4.00
CA HIS A 62 1.72 16.54 3.84
C HIS A 62 1.54 17.50 2.66
N LEU A 63 1.16 17.01 1.50
CA LEU A 63 0.91 17.83 0.30
C LEU A 63 -0.14 18.92 0.53
N ILE A 64 -1.25 18.59 1.19
CA ILE A 64 -2.33 19.52 1.46
C ILE A 64 -1.89 20.60 2.45
N LEU A 65 -1.11 20.22 3.47
CA LEU A 65 -0.70 21.12 4.55
C LEU A 65 0.44 22.07 4.16
N THR A 66 1.44 21.57 3.44
CA THR A 66 2.62 22.34 3.05
C THR A 66 2.35 23.28 1.89
N LYS A 67 1.15 23.17 1.26
CA LYS A 67 0.81 23.89 0.03
C LYS A 67 1.79 23.62 -1.12
N GLU A 68 2.41 22.46 -1.13
CA GLU A 68 3.22 22.01 -2.24
C GLU A 68 2.36 21.66 -3.46
N THR A 69 1.03 21.58 -3.25
CA THR A 69 0.06 21.53 -4.36
C THR A 69 0.07 22.85 -5.12
N LYS A 70 0.44 22.80 -6.39
CA LYS A 70 0.43 23.97 -7.25
C LYS A 70 -1.00 24.25 -7.74
N GLU A 71 -1.32 25.54 -7.85
CA GLU A 71 -2.60 25.97 -8.41
C GLU A 71 -2.79 25.41 -9.82
N GLY A 72 -3.95 24.78 -10.08
CA GLY A 72 -4.26 24.13 -11.36
C GLY A 72 -3.67 22.72 -11.54
N GLU A 73 -3.07 22.11 -10.51
CA GLU A 73 -2.61 20.73 -10.53
C GLU A 73 -3.46 19.84 -9.60
N ALA A 74 -3.89 18.68 -10.10
CA ALA A 74 -4.48 17.60 -9.31
C ALA A 74 -3.40 16.55 -9.00
N TYR A 75 -3.56 15.79 -7.91
CA TYR A 75 -2.61 14.76 -7.49
C TYR A 75 -3.29 13.41 -7.30
N ILE A 76 -2.57 12.34 -7.59
CA ILE A 76 -2.91 10.98 -7.17
C ILE A 76 -1.75 10.45 -6.35
N VAL A 77 -1.97 10.27 -5.05
CA VAL A 77 -1.02 9.63 -4.15
C VAL A 77 -1.27 8.13 -4.15
N ILE A 78 -0.20 7.34 -4.29
CA ILE A 78 -0.24 5.88 -4.37
C ILE A 78 0.53 5.31 -3.18
N GLY A 79 -0.19 4.77 -2.20
CA GLY A 79 0.38 3.98 -1.11
C GLY A 79 0.31 2.49 -1.42
N ALA A 80 1.28 1.71 -0.98
CA ALA A 80 1.26 0.26 -1.14
C ALA A 80 1.97 -0.45 0.02
N ASP A 81 1.46 -1.64 0.37
CA ASP A 81 2.10 -2.53 1.31
C ASP A 81 1.98 -3.99 0.86
N THR A 82 2.94 -4.86 1.26
CA THR A 82 3.00 -6.24 0.80
C THR A 82 3.37 -7.16 1.95
N VAL A 83 2.60 -8.24 2.13
CA VAL A 83 2.89 -9.31 3.09
C VAL A 83 2.89 -10.68 2.40
N VAL A 84 3.68 -11.59 2.96
CA VAL A 84 3.66 -13.02 2.65
C VAL A 84 2.89 -13.72 3.77
N ALA A 85 2.00 -14.65 3.42
CA ALA A 85 1.21 -15.40 4.38
C ALA A 85 1.24 -16.90 4.07
N ALA A 86 1.53 -17.71 5.08
CA ALA A 86 1.41 -19.16 5.04
C ALA A 86 0.49 -19.62 6.17
N ASP A 87 -0.49 -20.49 5.87
CA ASP A 87 -1.47 -20.97 6.87
C ASP A 87 -2.17 -19.82 7.62
N ASN A 88 -2.51 -18.74 6.92
CA ASN A 88 -3.07 -17.50 7.49
C ASN A 88 -2.15 -16.76 8.49
N GLN A 89 -0.90 -17.17 8.62
CA GLN A 89 0.09 -16.47 9.42
C GLN A 89 0.93 -15.56 8.53
N ILE A 90 1.05 -14.30 8.92
CA ILE A 90 1.86 -13.32 8.20
C ILE A 90 3.32 -13.57 8.55
N LEU A 91 4.14 -13.70 7.50
CA LEU A 91 5.59 -13.78 7.59
C LEU A 91 6.17 -12.40 7.26
N GLU A 92 6.66 -11.73 8.29
CA GLU A 92 7.30 -10.43 8.17
C GLU A 92 8.75 -10.56 7.65
N LYS A 93 9.55 -9.50 7.77
CA LYS A 93 10.98 -9.58 7.47
C LYS A 93 11.67 -10.41 8.55
N PRO A 94 12.60 -11.31 8.17
CA PRO A 94 13.36 -12.08 9.16
C PRO A 94 14.15 -11.16 10.09
N LYS A 95 14.10 -11.46 11.39
CA LYS A 95 14.84 -10.72 12.42
C LYS A 95 16.32 -11.08 12.45
N ASP A 96 16.60 -12.35 12.14
CA ASP A 96 17.94 -12.94 12.15
C ASP A 96 18.01 -14.17 11.23
N ARG A 97 19.14 -14.86 11.25
CA ARG A 97 19.38 -16.05 10.41
C ARG A 97 18.46 -17.22 10.76
N GLU A 98 18.19 -17.43 12.04
CA GLU A 98 17.33 -18.51 12.50
C GLU A 98 15.88 -18.28 12.08
N ASP A 99 15.39 -17.04 12.19
CA ASP A 99 14.07 -16.65 11.72
C ASP A 99 13.96 -16.75 10.19
N ALA A 100 15.01 -16.37 9.44
CA ALA A 100 15.06 -16.57 7.99
C ALA A 100 14.97 -18.06 7.62
N ARG A 101 15.71 -18.92 8.31
CA ARG A 101 15.62 -20.38 8.13
C ARG A 101 14.21 -20.88 8.37
N ARG A 102 13.62 -20.55 9.50
CA ARG A 102 12.25 -20.94 9.87
C ARG A 102 11.23 -20.53 8.79
N MET A 103 11.37 -19.32 8.24
CA MET A 103 10.48 -18.84 7.17
C MET A 103 10.66 -19.65 5.88
N ILE A 104 11.90 -19.88 5.44
CA ILE A 104 12.16 -20.65 4.21
C ILE A 104 11.70 -22.11 4.37
N GLU A 105 11.92 -22.72 5.53
CA GLU A 105 11.42 -24.07 5.85
C GLU A 105 9.88 -24.13 5.81
N ALA A 106 9.20 -23.08 6.25
CA ALA A 106 7.74 -22.99 6.20
C ALA A 106 7.20 -22.81 4.78
N LEU A 107 8.00 -22.29 3.83
CA LEU A 107 7.58 -21.99 2.46
C LEU A 107 8.00 -23.04 1.45
N GLN A 108 9.11 -23.75 1.67
CA GLN A 108 9.62 -24.72 0.71
C GLN A 108 8.67 -25.94 0.53
N GLY A 109 8.62 -26.49 -0.68
CA GLY A 109 7.82 -27.67 -1.01
C GLY A 109 6.30 -27.48 -0.96
N ARG A 110 5.82 -26.22 -0.89
CA ARG A 110 4.38 -25.93 -0.79
C ARG A 110 4.01 -24.57 -1.38
N SER A 111 2.71 -24.28 -1.43
CA SER A 111 2.19 -22.99 -1.84
C SER A 111 1.95 -22.09 -0.63
N HIS A 112 2.09 -20.78 -0.87
CA HIS A 112 1.76 -19.72 0.07
C HIS A 112 1.14 -18.53 -0.67
N ASP A 113 0.59 -17.57 0.07
CA ASP A 113 -0.08 -16.42 -0.48
C ASP A 113 0.76 -15.14 -0.32
N VAL A 114 0.76 -14.31 -1.34
CA VAL A 114 1.32 -12.95 -1.30
C VAL A 114 0.19 -11.96 -1.51
N TYR A 115 0.02 -11.04 -0.57
CA TYR A 115 -0.96 -9.98 -0.63
C TYR A 115 -0.27 -8.63 -0.78
N THR A 116 -0.74 -7.81 -1.72
CA THR A 116 -0.36 -6.39 -1.81
C THR A 116 -1.61 -5.55 -1.74
N GLY A 117 -1.69 -4.67 -0.75
CA GLY A 117 -2.67 -3.61 -0.64
C GLY A 117 -2.19 -2.36 -1.36
N VAL A 118 -3.11 -1.66 -2.00
CA VAL A 118 -2.84 -0.38 -2.66
C VAL A 118 -3.96 0.60 -2.34
N THR A 119 -3.58 1.82 -1.99
CA THR A 119 -4.51 2.93 -1.80
C THR A 119 -4.17 4.07 -2.75
N LEU A 120 -5.20 4.57 -3.42
CA LEU A 120 -5.15 5.75 -4.28
C LEU A 120 -5.91 6.89 -3.59
N ILE A 121 -5.27 8.04 -3.40
CA ILE A 121 -5.90 9.26 -2.91
C ILE A 121 -5.80 10.32 -4.01
N TYR A 122 -6.94 10.67 -4.60
CA TYR A 122 -7.03 11.77 -5.55
C TYR A 122 -7.30 13.07 -4.82
N ILE A 123 -6.46 14.06 -5.05
CA ILE A 123 -6.55 15.43 -4.53
C ILE A 123 -6.84 16.36 -5.71
N PRO A 124 -8.02 17.00 -5.78
CA PRO A 124 -8.39 17.87 -6.91
C PRO A 124 -7.66 19.22 -6.84
N GLU A 125 -7.64 19.91 -7.98
CA GLU A 125 -7.00 21.24 -8.15
C GLU A 125 -7.52 22.32 -7.18
N SER A 126 -8.75 22.16 -6.69
CA SER A 126 -9.43 23.14 -5.82
C SER A 126 -9.07 23.03 -4.33
N VAL A 127 -8.35 21.97 -3.92
CA VAL A 127 -7.94 21.81 -2.52
C VAL A 127 -6.81 22.78 -2.19
N GLN A 128 -7.18 23.97 -1.71
CA GLN A 128 -6.24 24.95 -1.16
C GLN A 128 -6.12 24.74 0.34
N GLY A 129 -4.88 24.79 0.86
CA GLY A 129 -4.60 24.59 2.26
C GLY A 129 -5.45 25.45 3.20
N HIS A 130 -6.23 24.81 4.06
CA HIS A 130 -7.04 25.52 5.04
C HIS A 130 -6.19 26.23 6.08
N LYS A 131 -6.33 27.55 6.16
CA LYS A 131 -5.73 28.37 7.23
C LYS A 131 -6.46 28.08 8.55
N GLY A 132 -5.76 27.54 9.54
CA GLY A 132 -6.26 27.58 10.92
C GLY A 132 -6.23 26.31 11.76
N LEU A 133 -5.86 25.15 11.22
CA LEU A 133 -5.74 23.92 12.01
C LEU A 133 -4.27 23.67 12.42
N LYS A 134 -4.00 23.23 13.65
CA LYS A 134 -2.65 22.88 14.11
C LYS A 134 -2.26 21.47 13.62
N ALA A 135 -0.98 21.25 13.29
CA ALA A 135 -0.50 20.01 12.70
C ALA A 135 -0.85 18.74 13.51
N GLU A 136 -0.84 18.84 14.84
CA GLU A 136 -1.12 17.71 15.75
C GLU A 136 -2.58 17.24 15.73
N ASP A 137 -3.53 18.16 15.54
CA ASP A 137 -4.96 17.83 15.46
C ASP A 137 -5.35 17.23 14.10
N LYS A 138 -4.54 17.46 13.06
CA LYS A 138 -4.83 17.14 11.66
C LYS A 138 -4.53 15.69 11.29
N TYR A 139 -3.43 15.12 11.78
CA TYR A 139 -3.11 13.69 11.60
C TYR A 139 -4.23 12.80 12.16
N LEU A 140 -4.74 13.15 13.35
CA LEU A 140 -5.87 12.43 13.96
C LEU A 140 -7.16 12.60 13.16
N GLN A 141 -7.35 13.73 12.49
CA GLN A 141 -8.58 14.04 11.78
C GLN A 141 -8.66 13.36 10.41
N LEU A 142 -7.64 13.48 9.56
CA LEU A 142 -7.62 12.78 8.27
C LEU A 142 -7.67 11.25 8.50
N PHE A 143 -6.93 10.76 9.50
CA PHE A 143 -6.96 9.35 9.90
C PHE A 143 -8.35 8.87 10.34
N LYS A 144 -9.04 9.62 11.20
CA LYS A 144 -10.42 9.30 11.63
C LYS A 144 -11.42 9.34 10.48
N ILE A 145 -11.22 10.25 9.52
CA ILE A 145 -12.07 10.38 8.33
C ILE A 145 -12.01 9.12 7.48
N LEU A 146 -10.80 8.71 7.25
CA LEU A 146 -10.49 7.65 6.33
C LEU A 146 -10.76 6.29 7.01
N GLU A 147 -10.56 6.18 8.32
CA GLU A 147 -10.98 5.03 9.13
C GLU A 147 -12.52 4.89 9.13
N ASN A 148 -13.26 5.99 9.18
CA ASN A 148 -14.72 5.97 9.09
C ASN A 148 -15.21 5.55 7.69
N GLN A 149 -14.58 5.99 6.60
CA GLN A 149 -14.94 5.53 5.25
C GLN A 149 -14.69 4.02 5.05
N MET A 150 -13.66 3.45 5.67
CA MET A 150 -13.41 2.00 5.66
C MET A 150 -14.40 1.23 6.56
N ASN A 151 -15.02 1.90 7.56
CA ASN A 151 -15.95 1.32 8.50
C ASN A 151 -17.43 1.58 8.14
N GLU A 152 -17.77 2.38 7.12
CA GLU A 152 -19.16 2.61 6.67
C GLU A 152 -19.90 1.32 6.29
N GLU A 153 -19.18 0.25 5.94
CA GLU A 153 -19.78 -1.08 5.82
C GLU A 153 -20.23 -1.70 7.17
N LYS A 154 -19.88 -1.11 8.32
CA LYS A 154 -20.17 -1.65 9.67
C LYS A 154 -21.18 -0.86 10.52
N GLY A 155 -21.78 0.20 10.00
CA GLY A 155 -23.01 0.80 10.54
C GLY A 155 -22.92 1.45 11.93
N GLU A 156 -21.83 2.11 12.31
CA GLU A 156 -21.74 2.90 13.55
C GLU A 156 -22.00 4.40 13.33
N GLU A 157 -22.78 5.01 14.24
CA GLU A 157 -23.16 6.43 14.21
C GLU A 157 -21.94 7.36 14.21
N LEU A 158 -21.87 8.22 13.19
CA LEU A 158 -20.85 9.26 13.03
C LEU A 158 -20.94 10.30 14.14
N SER A 159 -19.82 10.58 14.82
CA SER A 159 -19.70 11.74 15.73
C SER A 159 -19.83 13.07 14.95
N GLU A 160 -20.17 14.18 15.62
CA GLU A 160 -20.30 15.52 14.99
C GLU A 160 -19.05 15.93 14.18
N ILE A 161 -17.87 15.47 14.60
CA ILE A 161 -16.60 15.68 13.89
C ILE A 161 -16.55 14.86 12.59
N GLY A 162 -17.06 13.62 12.59
CA GLY A 162 -17.17 12.79 11.40
C GLY A 162 -18.04 13.44 10.31
N SER A 163 -19.17 14.08 10.71
CA SER A 163 -20.05 14.76 9.75
C SER A 163 -19.42 16.02 9.14
N LEU A 164 -18.64 16.78 9.92
CA LEU A 164 -17.90 17.95 9.42
C LEU A 164 -16.84 17.56 8.40
N ILE A 165 -16.23 16.44 8.62
CA ILE A 165 -15.15 15.90 7.81
C ILE A 165 -15.66 15.24 6.53
N ASP A 166 -16.75 14.50 6.62
CA ASP A 166 -17.47 13.97 5.45
C ASP A 166 -17.95 15.12 4.55
N GLY A 167 -18.35 16.24 5.14
CA GLY A 167 -18.59 17.50 4.44
C GLY A 167 -17.35 18.01 3.70
N LEU A 168 -16.19 18.08 4.37
CA LEU A 168 -14.94 18.54 3.77
C LEU A 168 -14.44 17.64 2.64
N LEU A 169 -14.59 16.33 2.75
CA LEU A 169 -14.27 15.39 1.68
C LEU A 169 -15.20 15.54 0.49
N LYS A 170 -16.51 15.64 0.75
CA LYS A 170 -17.52 15.86 -0.29
C LYS A 170 -17.38 17.22 -0.97
N GLU A 171 -17.14 18.28 -0.20
CA GLU A 171 -16.91 19.63 -0.73
C GLU A 171 -15.60 19.71 -1.53
N ASN A 172 -14.51 19.12 -1.03
CA ASN A 172 -13.21 19.15 -1.70
C ASN A 172 -13.04 18.04 -2.76
N ARG A 173 -14.01 17.13 -2.91
CA ARG A 173 -14.02 16.07 -3.93
C ARG A 173 -12.77 15.17 -3.91
N ILE A 174 -12.20 14.93 -2.72
CA ILE A 174 -11.12 13.95 -2.54
C ILE A 174 -11.72 12.57 -2.73
N ILE A 175 -11.07 11.73 -3.53
CA ILE A 175 -11.49 10.35 -3.77
C ILE A 175 -10.44 9.42 -3.18
N VAL A 176 -10.89 8.48 -2.35
CA VAL A 176 -10.04 7.42 -1.79
C VAL A 176 -10.50 6.08 -2.35
N ARG A 177 -9.57 5.28 -2.84
CA ARG A 177 -9.82 3.90 -3.27
C ARG A 177 -8.74 2.99 -2.72
N THR A 178 -9.16 2.05 -1.89
CA THR A 178 -8.29 0.99 -1.36
C THR A 178 -8.69 -0.35 -1.96
N PHE A 179 -7.73 -1.15 -2.31
CA PHE A 179 -7.92 -2.51 -2.83
C PHE A 179 -6.69 -3.36 -2.51
N SER A 180 -6.86 -4.66 -2.57
CA SER A 180 -5.76 -5.61 -2.45
C SER A 180 -5.80 -6.66 -3.55
N GLU A 181 -4.64 -7.20 -3.88
CA GLU A 181 -4.47 -8.32 -4.80
C GLU A 181 -3.81 -9.48 -4.07
N LYS A 182 -4.28 -10.70 -4.35
CA LYS A 182 -3.73 -11.94 -3.82
C LYS A 182 -3.12 -12.76 -4.95
N THR A 183 -1.93 -13.29 -4.73
CA THR A 183 -1.24 -14.21 -5.65
C THR A 183 -0.70 -15.40 -4.87
N GLU A 184 -1.00 -16.61 -5.34
CA GLU A 184 -0.44 -17.83 -4.80
C GLU A 184 0.92 -18.12 -5.46
N VAL A 185 1.92 -18.44 -4.65
CA VAL A 185 3.27 -18.79 -5.09
C VAL A 185 3.59 -20.20 -4.59
N SER A 186 3.95 -21.11 -5.48
CA SER A 186 4.41 -22.46 -5.15
C SER A 186 5.94 -22.53 -5.21
N VAL A 187 6.54 -23.18 -4.25
CA VAL A 187 7.99 -23.32 -4.08
C VAL A 187 8.37 -24.80 -4.20
N TYR A 188 9.39 -25.11 -4.99
CA TYR A 188 9.98 -26.44 -5.04
C TYR A 188 10.51 -26.87 -3.66
N PRO A 189 10.55 -28.19 -3.35
CA PRO A 189 11.27 -28.68 -2.19
C PRO A 189 12.73 -28.25 -2.22
N MET A 190 13.24 -27.82 -1.06
CA MET A 190 14.62 -27.43 -0.86
C MET A 190 15.28 -28.36 0.16
N ASN A 191 16.51 -28.80 -0.11
CA ASN A 191 17.30 -29.53 0.86
C ASN A 191 18.05 -28.58 1.83
N GLU A 192 18.60 -29.13 2.89
CA GLU A 192 19.30 -28.37 3.93
C GLU A 192 20.43 -27.48 3.38
N ALA A 193 21.23 -28.00 2.43
CA ALA A 193 22.33 -27.25 1.85
C ALA A 193 21.86 -26.07 1.01
N GLU A 194 20.73 -26.19 0.32
CA GLU A 194 20.12 -25.11 -0.46
C GLU A 194 19.56 -24.02 0.46
N ILE A 195 18.87 -24.39 1.53
CA ILE A 195 18.37 -23.46 2.53
C ILE A 195 19.54 -22.68 3.15
N GLU A 196 20.58 -23.40 3.61
CA GLU A 196 21.78 -22.78 4.17
C GLU A 196 22.49 -21.84 3.20
N SER A 197 22.65 -22.26 1.96
CA SER A 197 23.22 -21.42 0.91
C SER A 197 22.43 -20.14 0.71
N TYR A 198 21.11 -20.21 0.69
CA TYR A 198 20.24 -19.06 0.46
C TYR A 198 20.26 -18.09 1.64
N ILE A 199 20.04 -18.57 2.87
CA ILE A 199 20.00 -17.70 4.06
C ILE A 199 21.38 -17.12 4.44
N SER A 200 22.45 -17.63 3.84
CA SER A 200 23.81 -17.06 3.97
C SER A 200 24.01 -15.80 3.13
N THR A 201 23.06 -15.49 2.25
CA THR A 201 23.06 -14.24 1.46
C THR A 201 22.41 -13.10 2.24
N LEU A 202 22.50 -11.87 1.73
CA LEU A 202 21.80 -10.71 2.30
C LEU A 202 20.35 -10.61 1.81
N GLU A 203 19.94 -11.43 0.83
CA GLU A 203 18.65 -11.31 0.15
C GLU A 203 17.42 -11.51 1.06
N PRO A 204 17.39 -12.45 2.01
CA PRO A 204 16.24 -12.70 2.86
C PRO A 204 15.82 -11.52 3.74
N TYR A 205 16.77 -10.77 4.25
CA TYR A 205 16.61 -9.95 5.47
C TYR A 205 15.84 -8.64 5.29
N ASP A 206 15.61 -8.19 4.07
CA ASP A 206 14.83 -6.98 3.76
C ASP A 206 13.47 -7.28 3.09
N LYS A 207 13.06 -8.57 3.07
CA LYS A 207 11.87 -9.04 2.36
C LYS A 207 10.87 -9.72 3.30
N ALA A 208 9.58 -9.42 3.12
CA ALA A 208 8.52 -10.20 3.75
C ALA A 208 8.62 -11.68 3.34
N GLY A 209 8.47 -12.59 4.30
CA GLY A 209 8.64 -14.02 4.09
C GLY A 209 10.07 -14.48 3.81
N GLY A 210 11.05 -13.58 3.89
CA GLY A 210 12.46 -13.91 3.73
C GLY A 210 12.89 -14.26 2.31
N TYR A 211 12.17 -13.85 1.25
CA TYR A 211 12.59 -14.14 -0.12
C TYR A 211 12.25 -13.04 -1.14
N ALA A 212 12.98 -13.03 -2.24
CA ALA A 212 12.72 -12.17 -3.39
C ALA A 212 12.49 -13.00 -4.66
N ILE A 213 11.28 -12.87 -5.26
CA ILE A 213 10.95 -13.58 -6.49
C ILE A 213 11.83 -13.19 -7.69
N GLN A 214 12.43 -12.00 -7.66
CA GLN A 214 13.35 -11.47 -8.67
C GLN A 214 14.83 -11.77 -8.37
N GLY A 215 15.11 -12.35 -7.21
CA GLY A 215 16.45 -12.63 -6.72
C GLY A 215 16.86 -14.08 -6.91
N ARG A 216 17.82 -14.53 -6.10
CA ARG A 216 18.33 -15.92 -6.12
C ARG A 216 17.26 -16.95 -5.81
N PHE A 217 16.24 -16.56 -5.01
CA PHE A 217 15.13 -17.45 -4.70
C PHE A 217 14.27 -17.82 -5.92
N SER A 218 14.39 -17.08 -7.02
CA SER A 218 13.68 -17.40 -8.27
C SER A 218 13.97 -18.82 -8.79
N ALA A 219 15.12 -19.40 -8.44
CA ALA A 219 15.49 -20.77 -8.79
C ALA A 219 14.60 -21.82 -8.10
N TYR A 220 13.94 -21.47 -7.02
CA TYR A 220 13.07 -22.34 -6.23
C TYR A 220 11.59 -22.08 -6.45
N ILE A 221 11.21 -21.08 -7.26
CA ILE A 221 9.81 -20.83 -7.60
C ILE A 221 9.35 -21.84 -8.63
N GLU A 222 8.36 -22.65 -8.26
CA GLU A 222 7.74 -23.64 -9.15
C GLU A 222 6.66 -23.01 -10.02
N LYS A 223 5.77 -22.22 -9.40
CA LYS A 223 4.59 -21.66 -10.07
C LYS A 223 4.10 -20.40 -9.39
N ILE A 224 3.50 -19.51 -10.19
CA ILE A 224 2.75 -18.34 -9.75
C ILE A 224 1.33 -18.48 -10.30
N ASN A 225 0.35 -18.40 -9.41
CA ASN A 225 -1.07 -18.37 -9.77
C ASN A 225 -1.67 -17.02 -9.36
N GLY A 226 -1.71 -16.08 -10.31
CA GLY A 226 -2.12 -14.70 -10.11
C GLY A 226 -1.21 -13.68 -10.80
N ASP A 227 -1.08 -12.51 -10.22
CA ASP A 227 -0.30 -11.40 -10.76
C ASP A 227 1.15 -11.43 -10.25
N TYR A 228 2.12 -11.63 -11.16
CA TYR A 228 3.55 -11.57 -10.84
C TYR A 228 3.95 -10.20 -10.25
N SER A 229 3.40 -9.10 -10.78
CA SER A 229 3.72 -7.76 -10.31
C SER A 229 3.21 -7.51 -8.88
N ASN A 230 2.14 -8.20 -8.47
CA ASN A 230 1.68 -8.24 -7.08
C ASN A 230 2.74 -8.85 -6.16
N VAL A 231 3.34 -9.98 -6.54
CA VAL A 231 4.40 -10.63 -5.76
C VAL A 231 5.64 -9.75 -5.64
N VAL A 232 5.96 -8.98 -6.68
CA VAL A 232 7.06 -8.01 -6.66
C VAL A 232 6.77 -6.83 -5.74
N GLY A 233 5.46 -6.49 -5.51
CA GLY A 233 5.03 -5.50 -4.53
C GLY A 233 4.12 -4.37 -5.02
N LEU A 234 3.62 -4.45 -6.29
CA LEU A 234 2.64 -3.50 -6.82
C LEU A 234 1.86 -4.16 -7.98
N PRO A 235 0.56 -4.49 -7.81
CA PRO A 235 -0.25 -5.17 -8.83
C PRO A 235 -0.56 -4.25 -10.02
N ALA A 236 0.33 -4.23 -11.00
CA ALA A 236 0.35 -3.28 -12.11
C ALA A 236 -0.96 -3.24 -12.91
N GLY A 237 -1.47 -4.42 -13.26
CA GLY A 237 -2.69 -4.54 -14.05
C GLY A 237 -3.93 -4.02 -13.31
N ARG A 238 -4.05 -4.31 -12.03
CA ARG A 238 -5.14 -3.84 -11.17
C ARG A 238 -5.01 -2.34 -10.93
N LEU A 239 -3.81 -1.86 -10.54
CA LEU A 239 -3.53 -0.45 -10.33
C LEU A 239 -3.91 0.42 -11.53
N TYR A 240 -3.53 0.02 -12.75
CA TYR A 240 -3.87 0.74 -13.96
C TYR A 240 -5.39 0.88 -14.19
N ARG A 241 -6.17 -0.15 -13.87
CA ARG A 241 -7.62 -0.12 -13.96
C ARG A 241 -8.25 0.79 -12.90
N GLU A 242 -7.77 0.71 -11.65
CA GLU A 242 -8.28 1.53 -10.55
C GLU A 242 -7.98 3.03 -10.77
N ILE A 243 -6.83 3.38 -11.32
CA ILE A 243 -6.53 4.76 -11.74
C ILE A 243 -7.55 5.23 -12.80
N LYS A 244 -7.91 4.38 -13.77
CA LYS A 244 -8.94 4.75 -14.77
C LYS A 244 -10.31 4.98 -14.13
N GLU A 245 -10.67 4.19 -13.12
CA GLU A 245 -11.94 4.39 -12.40
C GLU A 245 -11.92 5.71 -11.61
N VAL A 246 -10.81 6.07 -10.97
CA VAL A 246 -10.65 7.38 -10.34
C VAL A 246 -10.91 8.51 -11.37
N TYR A 247 -10.31 8.43 -12.57
CA TYR A 247 -10.57 9.43 -13.63
C TYR A 247 -12.01 9.46 -14.12
N LYS A 248 -12.71 8.34 -14.17
CA LYS A 248 -14.14 8.34 -14.52
C LYS A 248 -14.97 9.06 -13.46
N CYS A 249 -14.68 8.79 -12.19
CA CYS A 249 -15.35 9.48 -11.07
C CYS A 249 -15.13 10.99 -11.13
N THR A 250 -13.89 11.45 -11.39
CA THR A 250 -13.58 12.89 -11.48
C THR A 250 -14.30 13.56 -12.64
N LYS A 251 -14.39 12.93 -13.82
CA LYS A 251 -15.12 13.47 -14.98
C LYS A 251 -16.63 13.56 -14.74
N ASN A 252 -17.20 12.63 -13.98
CA ASN A 252 -18.62 12.68 -13.64
C ASN A 252 -18.92 13.79 -12.64
N LEU A 253 -18.03 14.03 -11.68
CA LEU A 253 -18.14 15.16 -10.75
C LEU A 253 -18.08 16.52 -11.44
N LEU A 254 -17.29 16.67 -12.51
CA LEU A 254 -17.19 17.90 -13.29
C LEU A 254 -18.41 18.16 -14.22
N LYS A 255 -19.20 17.13 -14.52
CA LYS A 255 -20.43 17.28 -15.33
C LYS A 255 -21.67 17.66 -14.51
N THR A 256 -21.57 17.67 -13.20
CA THR A 256 -22.68 17.96 -12.27
C THR A 256 -22.67 19.44 -11.80
N ILE A 257 -21.79 20.26 -12.37
CA ILE A 257 -21.72 21.72 -12.26
C ILE A 257 -22.18 22.34 -13.58
#